data_91add0398883ffe0aae0c3494d123f00
#
_entry.id   91add0398883ffe0aae0c3494d123f00
#
_cell.length_a   1.000
_cell.length_b   1.000
_cell.length_c   1.000
_cell.angle_alpha   90.00
_cell.angle_beta   90.00
_cell.angle_gamma   90.00
#
_symmetry.space_group_name_H-M   'P 1'
#
loop_
_entity.id
_entity.type
_entity.pdbx_description
1 polymer ?
#
loop_
_entity_poly.entity_id
_entity_poly.type
_entity_poly.pdbx_seq_one_letter_code
_entity_poly.pdbx_strand_id
1 'polypeptide(L)'
;MTQMDRIPVSFRKNSNMRKIMLFAASLMLILSVGAQEPTVVINMWPNGAPTDNGLTGPERVMDMHVSNVTQPTLTIWAAPNPNGLAVIACPGGGYTDVWNGSEGNNMAQWYMDQGITLAVLKYRLPNGHYEVPLDDVHEAMRLLKADADKYGIKKIGVQGCSAGGHLAATAATHYSSPEQRPDFQILFYPVITMDKTFTHMGSHNNLLGRNASQELIDLYSNEKQVTRDTPPAFIMANSDDNLVPVKNSIEYYNALQANRVRSALHVYPTGGHGWCANENFVYREQWMSDLKQWLSQLAK
;
A
#
# COMPACT_ATOMS: atom_id res chain seq x y z
N MET A 1 -8.79 101.26 -21.02
CA MET A 1 -8.23 101.71 -19.75
C MET A 1 -8.03 100.48 -18.90
N THR A 2 -6.86 100.43 -18.33
CA THR A 2 -6.31 99.47 -17.41
C THR A 2 -5.81 98.15 -18.03
N GLN A 3 -4.50 98.10 -18.13
CA GLN A 3 -3.61 97.03 -18.41
C GLN A 3 -3.76 95.89 -17.36
N MET A 4 -3.80 94.66 -17.81
CA MET A 4 -3.61 93.48 -16.96
C MET A 4 -2.24 92.88 -17.24
N ASP A 5 -1.40 92.99 -16.22
CA ASP A 5 -0.04 92.42 -16.20
C ASP A 5 -0.06 90.86 -16.23
N ARG A 6 0.73 90.28 -17.15
CA ARG A 6 0.95 88.85 -17.22
C ARG A 6 2.13 88.47 -16.32
N ILE A 7 1.86 87.64 -15.34
CA ILE A 7 2.88 87.01 -14.51
C ILE A 7 3.32 85.70 -15.22
N PRO A 8 4.63 85.47 -15.44
CA PRO A 8 5.10 84.21 -16.01
C PRO A 8 5.15 83.07 -14.95
N VAL A 9 4.45 82.05 -15.20
CA VAL A 9 4.53 80.82 -14.38
C VAL A 9 5.79 80.02 -14.77
N SER A 10 6.74 80.01 -13.84
CA SER A 10 7.95 79.20 -13.91
C SER A 10 7.62 77.73 -13.70
N PHE A 11 7.82 76.93 -14.73
CA PHE A 11 7.81 75.48 -14.59
C PHE A 11 9.10 75.00 -13.91
N ARG A 12 9.07 74.72 -12.59
CA ARG A 12 10.07 73.97 -11.91
C ARG A 12 9.90 72.48 -12.32
N LYS A 13 10.88 71.96 -13.04
CA LYS A 13 11.06 70.54 -13.24
C LYS A 13 11.31 69.83 -11.90
N ASN A 14 10.31 69.18 -11.35
CA ASN A 14 10.48 68.30 -10.25
C ASN A 14 11.02 66.92 -10.79
N SER A 15 12.34 66.79 -10.71
CA SER A 15 13.08 65.59 -10.94
C SER A 15 13.07 64.72 -9.68
N ASN A 16 12.00 64.08 -9.31
CA ASN A 16 12.06 63.01 -8.30
C ASN A 16 10.74 62.28 -8.23
N MET A 17 10.40 61.55 -9.27
CA MET A 17 9.40 60.45 -9.16
C MET A 17 9.68 59.34 -10.18
N ARG A 18 10.90 58.81 -10.16
CA ARG A 18 11.13 57.43 -10.53
C ARG A 18 10.95 56.62 -9.23
N LYS A 19 9.75 56.56 -8.72
CA LYS A 19 9.37 55.48 -7.83
C LYS A 19 9.36 54.21 -8.68
N ILE A 20 10.42 53.47 -8.50
CA ILE A 20 10.56 52.10 -8.89
C ILE A 20 9.36 51.33 -8.31
N MET A 21 8.37 51.03 -9.15
CA MET A 21 7.43 49.96 -8.86
C MET A 21 8.22 48.65 -9.00
N LEU A 22 8.83 48.24 -7.93
CA LEU A 22 9.21 46.83 -7.73
C LEU A 22 7.90 46.03 -7.59
N PHE A 23 7.37 45.58 -8.73
CA PHE A 23 6.47 44.47 -8.76
C PHE A 23 7.28 43.29 -8.27
N ALA A 24 7.18 42.97 -6.98
CA ALA A 24 7.51 41.67 -6.47
C ALA A 24 6.52 40.69 -7.12
N ALA A 25 6.90 40.17 -8.27
CA ALA A 25 6.31 38.95 -8.82
C ALA A 25 6.66 37.87 -7.82
N SER A 26 5.80 37.69 -6.81
CA SER A 26 5.75 36.44 -6.03
C SER A 26 5.42 35.36 -7.02
N LEU A 27 6.47 34.69 -7.52
CA LEU A 27 6.38 33.44 -8.23
C LEU A 27 5.84 32.43 -7.19
N MET A 28 4.52 32.35 -7.04
CA MET A 28 3.88 31.20 -6.44
C MET A 28 4.24 30.02 -7.35
N LEU A 29 5.29 29.32 -6.97
CA LEU A 29 5.50 27.97 -7.43
C LEU A 29 4.28 27.17 -6.90
N ILE A 30 3.24 27.09 -7.72
CA ILE A 30 2.23 26.06 -7.56
C ILE A 30 2.97 24.77 -7.89
N LEU A 31 3.55 24.15 -6.85
CA LEU A 31 3.91 22.76 -6.90
C LEU A 31 2.58 22.03 -7.14
N SER A 32 2.27 21.76 -8.39
CA SER A 32 1.33 20.71 -8.72
C SER A 32 1.90 19.46 -8.07
N VAL A 33 1.31 19.02 -6.98
CA VAL A 33 1.54 17.68 -6.44
C VAL A 33 0.87 16.73 -7.45
N GLY A 34 1.52 16.57 -8.60
CA GLY A 34 1.25 15.47 -9.50
C GLY A 34 1.61 14.20 -8.76
N ALA A 35 0.85 13.13 -8.93
CA ALA A 35 1.22 11.81 -8.44
C ALA A 35 2.66 11.53 -8.88
N GLN A 36 3.53 11.20 -7.93
CA GLN A 36 4.94 10.94 -8.26
C GLN A 36 5.03 9.70 -9.13
N GLU A 37 5.79 9.80 -10.22
CA GLU A 37 6.02 8.66 -11.11
C GLU A 37 6.84 7.58 -10.38
N PRO A 38 6.57 6.29 -10.65
CA PRO A 38 7.35 5.21 -10.06
C PRO A 38 8.80 5.25 -10.54
N THR A 39 9.71 4.79 -9.69
CA THR A 39 11.14 4.66 -10.03
C THR A 39 11.35 3.64 -11.15
N VAL A 40 10.60 2.54 -11.09
CA VAL A 40 10.64 1.45 -12.09
C VAL A 40 9.39 0.58 -12.00
N VAL A 41 9.01 0.01 -13.14
CA VAL A 41 8.02 -1.08 -13.23
C VAL A 41 8.72 -2.31 -13.78
N ILE A 42 8.69 -3.41 -13.03
CA ILE A 42 9.33 -4.68 -13.36
C ILE A 42 8.26 -5.68 -13.81
N ASN A 43 8.38 -6.21 -15.02
CA ASN A 43 7.63 -7.40 -15.42
C ASN A 43 8.27 -8.61 -14.74
N MET A 44 7.50 -9.26 -13.87
CA MET A 44 7.95 -10.44 -13.15
C MET A 44 7.91 -11.67 -14.09
N TRP A 45 8.66 -12.68 -13.78
CA TRP A 45 8.69 -13.94 -14.53
C TRP A 45 9.00 -13.81 -16.05
N PRO A 46 10.07 -13.14 -16.47
CA PRO A 46 10.37 -12.95 -17.90
C PRO A 46 10.60 -14.28 -18.65
N ASN A 47 10.91 -15.35 -17.94
CA ASN A 47 11.11 -16.70 -18.50
C ASN A 47 9.95 -17.67 -18.18
N GLY A 48 8.79 -17.17 -17.76
CA GLY A 48 7.65 -17.96 -17.31
C GLY A 48 7.64 -18.20 -15.79
N ALA A 49 6.46 -18.16 -15.21
CA ALA A 49 6.24 -18.41 -13.78
C ALA A 49 6.21 -19.93 -13.47
N PRO A 50 6.49 -20.33 -12.21
CA PRO A 50 6.47 -21.75 -11.81
C PRO A 50 5.05 -22.33 -11.79
N THR A 51 4.03 -21.48 -11.60
CA THR A 51 2.61 -21.84 -11.54
C THR A 51 1.80 -21.06 -12.58
N ASP A 52 0.64 -21.58 -12.95
CA ASP A 52 -0.30 -20.96 -13.90
C ASP A 52 -1.68 -20.80 -13.24
N ASN A 53 -2.34 -19.68 -13.44
CA ASN A 53 -3.69 -19.42 -12.92
C ASN A 53 -4.82 -19.85 -13.90
N GLY A 54 -4.49 -20.38 -15.06
CA GLY A 54 -5.45 -20.82 -16.08
C GLY A 54 -6.26 -19.69 -16.73
N LEU A 55 -6.01 -18.43 -16.39
CA LEU A 55 -6.67 -17.28 -17.02
C LEU A 55 -6.06 -17.00 -18.39
N THR A 56 -6.90 -16.61 -19.32
CA THR A 56 -6.52 -16.26 -20.70
C THR A 56 -7.11 -14.92 -21.12
N GLY A 57 -6.58 -14.37 -22.21
CA GLY A 57 -7.02 -13.08 -22.76
C GLY A 57 -6.36 -11.88 -22.08
N PRO A 58 -6.69 -10.67 -22.53
CA PRO A 58 -6.06 -9.45 -22.04
C PRO A 58 -6.53 -9.09 -20.61
N GLU A 59 -5.62 -8.51 -19.86
CA GLU A 59 -5.96 -7.82 -18.62
C GLU A 59 -6.91 -6.64 -18.91
N ARG A 60 -7.83 -6.38 -18.01
CA ARG A 60 -8.74 -5.23 -18.08
C ARG A 60 -8.29 -4.20 -17.06
N VAL A 61 -7.66 -3.14 -17.57
CA VAL A 61 -7.14 -2.04 -16.76
C VAL A 61 -8.23 -0.98 -16.61
N MET A 62 -8.54 -0.65 -15.38
CA MET A 62 -9.42 0.43 -14.98
C MET A 62 -8.64 1.43 -14.13
N ASP A 63 -9.23 2.60 -13.85
CA ASP A 63 -8.55 3.70 -13.17
C ASP A 63 -7.79 3.27 -11.90
N MET A 64 -8.42 2.48 -11.04
CA MET A 64 -7.89 2.12 -9.73
C MET A 64 -7.57 0.63 -9.56
N HIS A 65 -7.94 -0.21 -10.53
CA HIS A 65 -7.78 -1.66 -10.41
C HIS A 65 -7.58 -2.36 -11.76
N VAL A 66 -7.08 -3.58 -11.69
CA VAL A 66 -6.88 -4.46 -12.85
C VAL A 66 -7.58 -5.79 -12.57
N SER A 67 -8.38 -6.26 -13.53
CA SER A 67 -8.97 -7.60 -13.52
C SER A 67 -8.35 -8.50 -14.60
N ASN A 68 -8.60 -9.81 -14.50
CA ASN A 68 -8.01 -10.83 -15.36
C ASN A 68 -6.47 -10.76 -15.38
N VAL A 69 -5.85 -10.54 -14.20
CA VAL A 69 -4.38 -10.40 -14.10
C VAL A 69 -3.71 -11.74 -14.38
N THR A 70 -2.95 -11.77 -15.48
CA THR A 70 -2.16 -12.93 -15.94
C THR A 70 -0.66 -12.64 -15.97
N GLN A 71 -0.29 -11.35 -16.00
CA GLN A 71 1.09 -10.89 -16.04
C GLN A 71 1.39 -10.04 -14.80
N PRO A 72 2.11 -10.57 -13.81
CA PRO A 72 2.40 -9.83 -12.59
C PRO A 72 3.47 -8.78 -12.83
N THR A 73 3.30 -7.63 -12.17
CA THR A 73 4.28 -6.53 -12.19
C THR A 73 4.57 -6.05 -10.78
N LEU A 74 5.81 -5.62 -10.56
CA LEU A 74 6.24 -4.95 -9.36
C LEU A 74 6.57 -3.49 -9.69
N THR A 75 5.77 -2.56 -9.17
CA THR A 75 5.94 -1.13 -9.36
C THR A 75 6.62 -0.54 -8.14
N ILE A 76 7.82 0.04 -8.29
CA ILE A 76 8.67 0.48 -7.18
C ILE A 76 8.76 2.00 -7.14
N TRP A 77 8.54 2.57 -5.97
CA TRP A 77 8.85 3.95 -5.58
C TRP A 77 9.98 3.92 -4.56
N ALA A 78 11.20 4.16 -5.01
CA ALA A 78 12.37 4.18 -4.13
C ALA A 78 12.37 5.45 -3.27
N ALA A 79 12.57 5.29 -1.97
CA ALA A 79 12.67 6.42 -1.06
C ALA A 79 13.95 7.25 -1.37
N PRO A 80 13.84 8.58 -1.51
CA PRO A 80 15.01 9.42 -1.80
C PRO A 80 16.03 9.45 -0.64
N ASN A 81 15.57 9.23 0.59
CA ASN A 81 16.39 9.13 1.79
C ASN A 81 16.01 7.86 2.55
N PRO A 82 16.52 6.68 2.15
CA PRO A 82 16.06 5.40 2.69
C PRO A 82 16.44 5.22 4.17
N ASN A 83 15.45 4.75 4.96
CA ASN A 83 15.64 4.42 6.38
C ASN A 83 15.98 2.94 6.63
N GLY A 84 16.12 2.16 5.57
CA GLY A 84 16.41 0.73 5.61
C GLY A 84 15.18 -0.17 5.46
N LEU A 85 13.97 0.40 5.44
CA LEU A 85 12.74 -0.38 5.27
C LEU A 85 12.25 -0.35 3.82
N ALA A 86 11.70 -1.47 3.37
CA ALA A 86 10.86 -1.57 2.19
C ALA A 86 9.55 -2.30 2.52
N VAL A 87 8.50 -2.00 1.76
CA VAL A 87 7.19 -2.63 1.90
C VAL A 87 6.73 -3.13 0.54
N ILE A 88 6.39 -4.42 0.44
CA ILE A 88 5.65 -4.98 -0.69
C ILE A 88 4.16 -4.84 -0.36
N ALA A 89 3.44 -4.03 -1.13
CA ALA A 89 2.01 -3.87 -0.99
C ALA A 89 1.25 -4.86 -1.87
N CYS A 90 0.39 -5.65 -1.25
CA CYS A 90 -0.55 -6.58 -1.88
C CYS A 90 -1.96 -5.95 -1.82
N PRO A 91 -2.45 -5.30 -2.88
CA PRO A 91 -3.79 -4.69 -2.87
C PRO A 91 -4.90 -5.73 -2.78
N GLY A 92 -6.08 -5.31 -2.30
CA GLY A 92 -7.28 -6.15 -2.26
C GLY A 92 -7.98 -6.28 -3.59
N GLY A 93 -9.25 -6.70 -3.52
CA GLY A 93 -10.13 -6.93 -4.68
C GLY A 93 -10.76 -8.32 -4.68
N GLY A 94 -10.85 -8.98 -3.52
CA GLY A 94 -11.54 -10.28 -3.37
C GLY A 94 -10.92 -11.42 -4.16
N TYR A 95 -9.67 -11.28 -4.61
CA TYR A 95 -9.01 -12.17 -5.56
C TYR A 95 -9.70 -12.23 -6.95
N THR A 96 -10.57 -11.26 -7.26
CA THR A 96 -11.18 -11.06 -8.58
C THR A 96 -10.50 -9.93 -9.34
N ASP A 97 -10.01 -8.95 -8.59
CA ASP A 97 -9.32 -7.77 -9.08
C ASP A 97 -8.11 -7.48 -8.20
N VAL A 98 -7.21 -6.62 -8.70
CA VAL A 98 -6.12 -6.02 -7.91
C VAL A 98 -6.31 -4.51 -7.90
N TRP A 99 -6.68 -3.94 -6.75
CA TRP A 99 -6.93 -2.50 -6.56
C TRP A 99 -5.63 -1.72 -6.33
N ASN A 100 -4.70 -1.87 -7.27
CA ASN A 100 -3.34 -1.32 -7.17
C ASN A 100 -3.28 0.21 -7.10
N GLY A 101 -4.29 0.95 -7.57
CA GLY A 101 -4.40 2.39 -7.40
C GLY A 101 -4.68 2.77 -5.94
N SER A 102 -5.88 2.45 -5.45
CA SER A 102 -6.37 2.91 -4.14
C SER A 102 -5.75 2.20 -2.93
N GLU A 103 -5.23 0.98 -3.08
CA GLU A 103 -4.65 0.19 -1.98
C GLU A 103 -3.14 -0.07 -2.16
N GLY A 104 -2.53 0.61 -3.13
CA GLY A 104 -1.11 0.51 -3.44
C GLY A 104 -0.51 1.85 -3.82
N ASN A 105 -0.63 2.25 -5.09
CA ASN A 105 0.05 3.41 -5.67
C ASN A 105 -0.21 4.72 -4.89
N ASN A 106 -1.44 4.96 -4.43
CA ASN A 106 -1.80 6.16 -3.68
C ASN A 106 -1.14 6.24 -2.29
N MET A 107 -0.51 5.16 -1.82
CA MET A 107 0.29 5.15 -0.58
C MET A 107 1.75 5.54 -0.82
N ALA A 108 2.20 5.63 -2.08
CA ALA A 108 3.62 5.77 -2.41
C ALA A 108 4.27 7.00 -1.78
N GLN A 109 3.63 8.17 -1.91
CA GLN A 109 4.16 9.42 -1.36
C GLN A 109 4.32 9.32 0.16
N TRP A 110 3.31 8.79 0.86
CA TRP A 110 3.37 8.66 2.31
C TRP A 110 4.54 7.79 2.76
N TYR A 111 4.78 6.64 2.09
CA TYR A 111 5.91 5.77 2.42
C TYR A 111 7.26 6.43 2.13
N MET A 112 7.41 7.08 0.96
CA MET A 112 8.64 7.78 0.61
C MET A 112 8.98 8.92 1.58
N ASP A 113 7.97 9.65 2.06
CA ASP A 113 8.13 10.70 3.09
C ASP A 113 8.61 10.16 4.44
N GLN A 114 8.38 8.86 4.71
CA GLN A 114 8.93 8.17 5.87
C GLN A 114 10.32 7.53 5.59
N GLY A 115 10.88 7.70 4.40
CA GLY A 115 12.12 7.06 4.00
C GLY A 115 11.97 5.56 3.69
N ILE A 116 10.78 5.10 3.37
CA ILE A 116 10.47 3.69 3.11
C ILE A 116 10.23 3.49 1.61
N THR A 117 10.95 2.55 1.01
CA THR A 117 10.69 2.14 -0.37
C THR A 117 9.40 1.35 -0.45
N LEU A 118 8.46 1.78 -1.31
CA LEU A 118 7.22 1.04 -1.58
C LEU A 118 7.35 0.26 -2.90
N ALA A 119 6.93 -1.00 -2.89
CA ALA A 119 6.81 -1.85 -4.06
C ALA A 119 5.38 -2.40 -4.15
N VAL A 120 4.59 -1.92 -5.09
CA VAL A 120 3.20 -2.38 -5.28
C VAL A 120 3.19 -3.57 -6.22
N LEU A 121 2.67 -4.67 -5.73
CA LEU A 121 2.57 -5.93 -6.46
C LEU A 121 1.19 -6.07 -7.12
N LYS A 122 1.15 -6.00 -8.45
CA LYS A 122 0.03 -6.49 -9.22
C LYS A 122 0.20 -7.99 -9.39
N TYR A 123 -0.30 -8.77 -8.44
CA TYR A 123 -0.16 -10.22 -8.43
C TYR A 123 -1.15 -10.89 -9.38
N ARG A 124 -0.82 -12.08 -9.89
CA ARG A 124 -1.74 -12.90 -10.69
C ARG A 124 -2.93 -13.33 -9.83
N LEU A 125 -4.12 -13.20 -10.39
CA LEU A 125 -5.35 -13.66 -9.73
C LEU A 125 -5.37 -15.20 -9.66
N PRO A 126 -5.79 -15.78 -8.51
CA PRO A 126 -5.65 -17.21 -8.30
C PRO A 126 -6.56 -18.08 -9.19
N ASN A 127 -7.81 -17.67 -9.43
CA ASN A 127 -8.77 -18.47 -10.19
C ASN A 127 -8.86 -19.93 -9.69
N GLY A 128 -8.78 -20.15 -8.37
CA GLY A 128 -8.76 -21.47 -7.75
C GLY A 128 -7.36 -22.13 -7.63
N HIS A 129 -6.31 -21.51 -8.18
CA HIS A 129 -4.91 -21.92 -8.06
C HIS A 129 -4.24 -21.15 -6.92
N TYR A 130 -4.44 -21.61 -5.71
CA TYR A 130 -4.15 -20.89 -4.47
C TYR A 130 -2.66 -20.56 -4.25
N GLU A 131 -1.75 -21.30 -4.87
CA GLU A 131 -0.30 -21.04 -4.77
C GLU A 131 0.13 -19.81 -5.58
N VAL A 132 -0.56 -19.50 -6.68
CA VAL A 132 -0.14 -18.52 -7.68
C VAL A 132 0.13 -17.12 -7.11
N PRO A 133 -0.76 -16.51 -6.28
CA PRO A 133 -0.47 -15.19 -5.72
C PRO A 133 0.72 -15.19 -4.75
N LEU A 134 0.92 -16.28 -4.01
CA LEU A 134 2.02 -16.41 -3.05
C LEU A 134 3.37 -16.52 -3.78
N ASP A 135 3.44 -17.25 -4.89
CA ASP A 135 4.64 -17.31 -5.72
C ASP A 135 5.07 -15.91 -6.19
N ASP A 136 4.08 -15.06 -6.56
CA ASP A 136 4.37 -13.69 -6.98
C ASP A 136 4.90 -12.83 -5.82
N VAL A 137 4.42 -13.03 -4.58
CA VAL A 137 4.98 -12.35 -3.40
C VAL A 137 6.42 -12.80 -3.14
N HIS A 138 6.71 -14.09 -3.22
CA HIS A 138 8.06 -14.63 -3.03
C HIS A 138 9.03 -14.12 -4.08
N GLU A 139 8.59 -14.01 -5.35
CA GLU A 139 9.42 -13.41 -6.41
C GLU A 139 9.64 -11.92 -6.19
N ALA A 140 8.62 -11.16 -5.76
CA ALA A 140 8.77 -9.75 -5.42
C ALA A 140 9.80 -9.56 -4.29
N MET A 141 9.78 -10.43 -3.26
CA MET A 141 10.78 -10.42 -2.20
C MET A 141 12.19 -10.71 -2.74
N ARG A 142 12.33 -11.71 -3.62
CA ARG A 142 13.61 -12.04 -4.25
C ARG A 142 14.17 -10.88 -5.07
N LEU A 143 13.30 -10.20 -5.86
CA LEU A 143 13.69 -9.05 -6.68
C LEU A 143 14.15 -7.86 -5.83
N LEU A 144 13.41 -7.53 -4.77
CA LEU A 144 13.82 -6.45 -3.87
C LEU A 144 15.09 -6.75 -3.09
N LYS A 145 15.29 -8.01 -2.65
CA LYS A 145 16.53 -8.45 -2.00
C LYS A 145 17.73 -8.37 -2.94
N ALA A 146 17.55 -8.72 -4.23
CA ALA A 146 18.62 -8.60 -5.23
C ALA A 146 19.05 -7.14 -5.47
N ASP A 147 18.14 -6.19 -5.36
CA ASP A 147 18.39 -4.76 -5.54
C ASP A 147 18.51 -4.01 -4.18
N ALA A 148 18.71 -4.71 -3.06
CA ALA A 148 18.67 -4.13 -1.72
C ALA A 148 19.69 -2.99 -1.53
N ASP A 149 20.91 -3.16 -1.98
CA ASP A 149 21.96 -2.13 -1.89
C ASP A 149 21.58 -0.88 -2.72
N LYS A 150 21.00 -1.06 -3.90
CA LYS A 150 20.57 0.03 -4.78
C LYS A 150 19.52 0.93 -4.12
N TYR A 151 18.61 0.36 -3.36
CA TYR A 151 17.51 1.07 -2.69
C TYR A 151 17.77 1.32 -1.20
N GLY A 152 18.92 0.93 -0.67
CA GLY A 152 19.26 1.07 0.74
C GLY A 152 18.39 0.23 1.68
N ILE A 153 17.92 -0.94 1.23
CA ILE A 153 16.99 -1.81 1.94
C ILE A 153 17.77 -2.74 2.87
N LYS A 154 17.27 -2.88 4.11
CA LYS A 154 17.78 -3.81 5.13
C LYS A 154 16.69 -4.78 5.60
N LYS A 155 15.42 -4.36 5.59
CA LYS A 155 14.27 -5.15 6.00
C LYS A 155 13.13 -4.96 5.00
N ILE A 156 12.46 -6.04 4.67
CA ILE A 156 11.32 -6.05 3.74
C ILE A 156 10.10 -6.56 4.47
N GLY A 157 9.09 -5.69 4.61
CA GLY A 157 7.77 -6.08 5.10
C GLY A 157 6.78 -6.31 3.98
N VAL A 158 5.67 -6.94 4.33
CA VAL A 158 4.51 -7.07 3.45
C VAL A 158 3.36 -6.24 4.00
N GLN A 159 2.65 -5.53 3.13
CA GLN A 159 1.38 -4.88 3.44
C GLN A 159 0.27 -5.53 2.64
N GLY A 160 -0.91 -5.63 3.22
CA GLY A 160 -2.07 -6.07 2.45
C GLY A 160 -3.38 -5.49 2.92
N CYS A 161 -4.28 -5.28 1.97
CA CYS A 161 -5.63 -4.78 2.21
C CYS A 161 -6.65 -5.85 1.81
N SER A 162 -7.67 -6.10 2.64
CA SER A 162 -8.76 -7.03 2.29
C SER A 162 -8.25 -8.43 1.88
N ALA A 163 -8.55 -8.90 0.69
CA ALA A 163 -7.99 -10.15 0.12
C ALA A 163 -6.46 -10.09 -0.03
N GLY A 164 -5.88 -8.91 -0.33
CA GLY A 164 -4.43 -8.71 -0.29
C GLY A 164 -3.87 -8.79 1.12
N GLY A 165 -4.68 -8.46 2.15
CA GLY A 165 -4.35 -8.71 3.56
C GLY A 165 -4.24 -10.20 3.86
N HIS A 166 -5.11 -11.03 3.26
CA HIS A 166 -4.97 -12.48 3.31
C HIS A 166 -3.65 -12.92 2.66
N LEU A 167 -3.34 -12.41 1.46
CA LEU A 167 -2.10 -12.75 0.76
C LEU A 167 -0.86 -12.34 1.57
N ALA A 168 -0.85 -11.16 2.18
CA ALA A 168 0.24 -10.69 3.03
C ALA A 168 0.40 -11.56 4.30
N ALA A 169 -0.71 -11.94 4.95
CA ALA A 169 -0.70 -12.85 6.09
C ALA A 169 -0.26 -14.26 5.69
N THR A 170 -0.65 -14.71 4.48
CA THR A 170 -0.18 -15.99 3.91
C THR A 170 1.34 -15.95 3.70
N ALA A 171 1.89 -14.90 3.11
CA ALA A 171 3.34 -14.76 2.95
C ALA A 171 4.08 -14.72 4.31
N ALA A 172 3.42 -14.23 5.37
CA ALA A 172 3.96 -14.18 6.71
C ALA A 172 3.88 -15.53 7.48
N THR A 173 3.13 -16.51 6.98
CA THR A 173 2.89 -17.80 7.63
C THR A 173 3.29 -19.01 6.80
N HIS A 174 3.39 -18.89 5.46
CA HIS A 174 3.65 -19.97 4.50
C HIS A 174 4.97 -19.79 3.76
N TYR A 175 6.02 -19.43 4.45
CA TYR A 175 7.37 -19.39 3.87
C TYR A 175 8.09 -20.70 4.14
N SER A 176 8.96 -21.13 3.21
CA SER A 176 9.75 -22.35 3.31
C SER A 176 11.24 -22.07 3.57
N SER A 177 11.66 -20.81 3.46
CA SER A 177 13.04 -20.37 3.71
C SER A 177 13.09 -18.97 4.32
N PRO A 178 14.20 -18.61 4.99
CA PRO A 178 14.40 -17.26 5.51
C PRO A 178 14.33 -16.17 4.44
N GLU A 179 14.66 -16.53 3.19
CA GLU A 179 14.62 -15.59 2.06
C GLU A 179 13.20 -15.20 1.66
N GLN A 180 12.24 -16.11 1.89
CA GLN A 180 10.82 -15.88 1.60
C GLN A 180 10.07 -15.23 2.77
N ARG A 181 10.63 -15.28 3.98
CA ARG A 181 10.01 -14.73 5.18
C ARG A 181 10.11 -13.20 5.18
N PRO A 182 8.98 -12.44 5.27
CA PRO A 182 9.03 -11.01 5.47
C PRO A 182 9.51 -10.66 6.89
N ASP A 183 10.09 -9.47 7.06
CA ASP A 183 10.56 -8.99 8.36
C ASP A 183 9.41 -8.46 9.25
N PHE A 184 8.31 -8.04 8.64
CA PHE A 184 7.10 -7.54 9.32
C PHE A 184 5.89 -7.54 8.38
N GLN A 185 4.69 -7.38 8.95
CA GLN A 185 3.45 -7.33 8.20
C GLN A 185 2.54 -6.18 8.64
N ILE A 186 1.85 -5.54 7.69
CA ILE A 186 0.90 -4.44 7.88
C ILE A 186 -0.41 -4.85 7.22
N LEU A 187 -1.48 -4.94 8.00
CA LEU A 187 -2.74 -5.51 7.53
C LEU A 187 -3.89 -4.51 7.70
N PHE A 188 -4.50 -4.11 6.60
CA PHE A 188 -5.66 -3.23 6.55
C PHE A 188 -6.92 -4.07 6.31
N TYR A 189 -7.87 -4.06 7.25
CA TYR A 189 -9.14 -4.81 7.19
C TYR A 189 -8.99 -6.19 6.50
N PRO A 190 -8.01 -7.00 6.96
CA PRO A 190 -7.60 -8.18 6.22
C PRO A 190 -8.66 -9.28 6.25
N VAL A 191 -8.86 -9.97 5.13
CA VAL A 191 -9.32 -11.35 5.18
C VAL A 191 -8.21 -12.18 5.81
N ILE A 192 -8.54 -13.08 6.71
CA ILE A 192 -7.56 -13.91 7.44
C ILE A 192 -7.95 -15.39 7.35
N THR A 193 -9.19 -15.69 7.73
CA THR A 193 -9.70 -17.05 7.73
C THR A 193 -10.30 -17.42 6.37
N MET A 194 -10.27 -18.71 6.06
CA MET A 194 -11.07 -19.30 4.99
C MET A 194 -12.28 -20.09 5.53
N ASP A 195 -12.49 -20.08 6.86
CA ASP A 195 -13.66 -20.67 7.49
C ASP A 195 -14.94 -19.96 7.02
N LYS A 196 -15.84 -20.71 6.40
CA LYS A 196 -17.09 -20.21 5.77
C LYS A 196 -18.03 -19.51 6.74
N THR A 197 -17.84 -19.65 8.05
CA THR A 197 -18.71 -19.04 9.08
C THR A 197 -18.46 -17.54 9.25
N PHE A 198 -17.26 -17.03 8.91
CA PHE A 198 -16.94 -15.60 9.06
C PHE A 198 -15.88 -15.06 8.07
N THR A 199 -15.51 -15.83 7.04
CA THR A 199 -14.64 -15.35 5.96
C THR A 199 -15.39 -14.40 5.02
N HIS A 200 -14.64 -13.67 4.18
CA HIS A 200 -15.18 -13.08 2.96
C HIS A 200 -15.34 -14.18 1.90
N MET A 201 -16.58 -14.60 1.66
CA MET A 201 -16.88 -15.74 0.77
C MET A 201 -16.38 -15.56 -0.67
N GLY A 202 -16.32 -14.32 -1.17
CA GLY A 202 -15.73 -14.02 -2.48
C GLY A 202 -14.27 -14.44 -2.54
N SER A 203 -13.47 -14.00 -1.56
CA SER A 203 -12.05 -14.35 -1.45
C SER A 203 -11.84 -15.85 -1.28
N HIS A 204 -12.64 -16.51 -0.43
CA HIS A 204 -12.60 -17.96 -0.27
C HIS A 204 -12.79 -18.69 -1.61
N ASN A 205 -13.87 -18.36 -2.34
CA ASN A 205 -14.22 -19.04 -3.57
C ASN A 205 -13.20 -18.80 -4.69
N ASN A 206 -12.68 -17.58 -4.79
CA ASN A 206 -11.72 -17.22 -5.84
C ASN A 206 -10.34 -17.82 -5.58
N LEU A 207 -9.93 -17.94 -4.32
CA LEU A 207 -8.64 -18.51 -3.95
C LEU A 207 -8.67 -20.04 -3.98
N LEU A 208 -9.62 -20.65 -3.27
CA LEU A 208 -9.64 -22.08 -3.00
C LEU A 208 -10.63 -22.88 -3.86
N GLY A 209 -11.55 -22.17 -4.53
CA GLY A 209 -12.68 -22.80 -5.19
C GLY A 209 -13.87 -23.06 -4.23
N ARG A 210 -15.06 -23.22 -4.80
CA ARG A 210 -16.31 -23.37 -4.02
C ARG A 210 -16.36 -24.68 -3.21
N ASN A 211 -15.66 -25.70 -3.65
CA ASN A 211 -15.67 -27.05 -3.09
C ASN A 211 -14.32 -27.39 -2.40
N ALA A 212 -13.63 -26.39 -1.86
CA ALA A 212 -12.38 -26.62 -1.14
C ALA A 212 -12.58 -27.62 0.00
N SER A 213 -11.60 -28.53 0.18
CA SER A 213 -11.59 -29.47 1.30
C SER A 213 -11.37 -28.74 2.63
N GLN A 214 -11.74 -29.36 3.74
CA GLN A 214 -11.54 -28.75 5.06
C GLN A 214 -10.03 -28.57 5.36
N GLU A 215 -9.19 -29.48 4.92
CA GLU A 215 -7.73 -29.41 5.06
C GLU A 215 -7.17 -28.17 4.34
N LEU A 216 -7.68 -27.88 3.14
CA LEU A 216 -7.26 -26.70 2.38
C LEU A 216 -7.79 -25.40 3.02
N ILE A 217 -9.04 -25.41 3.50
CA ILE A 217 -9.60 -24.29 4.27
C ILE A 217 -8.76 -24.02 5.52
N ASP A 218 -8.39 -25.07 6.26
CA ASP A 218 -7.57 -24.94 7.48
C ASP A 218 -6.16 -24.46 7.15
N LEU A 219 -5.56 -24.96 6.08
CA LEU A 219 -4.24 -24.55 5.62
C LEU A 219 -4.18 -23.05 5.28
N TYR A 220 -5.19 -22.52 4.58
CA TYR A 220 -5.25 -21.11 4.20
C TYR A 220 -6.02 -20.22 5.18
N SER A 221 -6.43 -20.74 6.33
CA SER A 221 -6.87 -19.94 7.48
C SER A 221 -5.65 -19.51 8.28
N ASN A 222 -5.15 -18.29 8.01
CA ASN A 222 -3.85 -17.84 8.49
C ASN A 222 -3.75 -17.75 10.02
N GLU A 223 -4.87 -17.57 10.74
CA GLU A 223 -4.90 -17.62 12.21
C GLU A 223 -4.49 -19.00 12.74
N LYS A 224 -4.67 -20.07 11.96
CA LYS A 224 -4.28 -21.44 12.31
C LYS A 224 -2.81 -21.74 12.00
N GLN A 225 -2.15 -20.91 11.20
CA GLN A 225 -0.80 -21.12 10.71
C GLN A 225 0.26 -20.28 11.47
N VAL A 226 -0.16 -19.49 12.44
CA VAL A 226 0.74 -18.65 13.24
C VAL A 226 1.67 -19.50 14.08
N THR A 227 2.96 -19.22 14.02
CA THR A 227 4.01 -19.81 14.84
C THR A 227 4.80 -18.74 15.56
N ARG A 228 5.77 -19.12 16.39
CA ARG A 228 6.70 -18.18 17.04
C ARG A 228 7.60 -17.42 16.05
N ASP A 229 7.78 -17.98 14.86
CA ASP A 229 8.61 -17.41 13.80
C ASP A 229 7.82 -16.50 12.86
N THR A 230 6.50 -16.41 13.04
CA THR A 230 5.66 -15.45 12.30
C THR A 230 6.14 -14.01 12.60
N PRO A 231 6.35 -13.17 11.56
CA PRO A 231 6.88 -11.82 11.76
C PRO A 231 5.92 -10.90 12.50
N PRO A 232 6.44 -9.84 13.16
CA PRO A 232 5.64 -8.81 13.84
C PRO A 232 4.54 -8.24 12.94
N ALA A 233 3.37 -7.94 13.53
CA ALA A 233 2.19 -7.49 12.79
C ALA A 233 1.62 -6.16 13.30
N PHE A 234 1.20 -5.29 12.37
CA PHE A 234 0.36 -4.13 12.64
C PHE A 234 -0.97 -4.32 11.91
N ILE A 235 -2.06 -4.43 12.65
CA ILE A 235 -3.38 -4.82 12.13
C ILE A 235 -4.36 -3.68 12.39
N MET A 236 -5.15 -3.34 11.38
CA MET A 236 -6.19 -2.30 11.45
C MET A 236 -7.50 -2.80 10.85
N ALA A 237 -8.61 -2.52 11.50
CA ALA A 237 -9.95 -2.90 11.04
C ALA A 237 -11.00 -1.92 11.56
N ASN A 238 -12.23 -2.00 11.03
CA ASN A 238 -13.40 -1.28 11.54
C ASN A 238 -14.43 -2.25 12.13
N SER A 239 -15.08 -1.82 13.21
CA SER A 239 -16.14 -2.62 13.85
C SER A 239 -17.39 -2.77 13.00
N ASP A 240 -17.65 -1.80 12.09
CA ASP A 240 -18.80 -1.74 11.21
C ASP A 240 -18.51 -2.29 9.81
N ASP A 241 -17.40 -3.00 9.61
CA ASP A 241 -17.07 -3.66 8.34
C ASP A 241 -18.03 -4.83 8.10
N ASN A 242 -18.94 -4.64 7.13
CA ASN A 242 -19.95 -5.63 6.75
C ASN A 242 -19.47 -6.59 5.62
N LEU A 243 -18.29 -6.33 5.03
CA LEU A 243 -17.72 -7.14 3.97
C LEU A 243 -16.73 -8.17 4.52
N VAL A 244 -15.80 -7.72 5.36
CA VAL A 244 -14.84 -8.57 6.07
C VAL A 244 -15.04 -8.36 7.57
N PRO A 245 -15.75 -9.28 8.25
CA PRO A 245 -16.01 -9.15 9.68
C PRO A 245 -14.74 -8.92 10.48
N VAL A 246 -14.75 -7.93 11.39
CA VAL A 246 -13.61 -7.57 12.25
C VAL A 246 -13.06 -8.79 13.02
N LYS A 247 -13.86 -9.83 13.19
CA LYS A 247 -13.45 -11.12 13.76
C LYS A 247 -12.22 -11.70 13.07
N ASN A 248 -12.02 -11.51 11.76
CA ASN A 248 -10.80 -11.91 11.06
C ASN A 248 -9.54 -11.33 11.72
N SER A 249 -9.53 -10.02 11.93
CA SER A 249 -8.42 -9.31 12.57
C SER A 249 -8.23 -9.71 14.03
N ILE A 250 -9.31 -9.91 14.77
CA ILE A 250 -9.29 -10.30 16.19
C ILE A 250 -8.70 -11.71 16.34
N GLU A 251 -9.15 -12.69 15.56
CA GLU A 251 -8.65 -14.07 15.67
C GLU A 251 -7.16 -14.17 15.24
N TYR A 252 -6.75 -13.41 14.23
CA TYR A 252 -5.33 -13.37 13.88
C TYR A 252 -4.48 -12.75 14.98
N TYR A 253 -4.92 -11.64 15.56
CA TYR A 253 -4.25 -11.02 16.70
C TYR A 253 -4.15 -11.98 17.89
N ASN A 254 -5.21 -12.69 18.23
CA ASN A 254 -5.23 -13.68 19.30
C ASN A 254 -4.21 -14.80 19.04
N ALA A 255 -4.13 -15.30 17.80
CA ALA A 255 -3.17 -16.32 17.41
C ALA A 255 -1.72 -15.82 17.52
N LEU A 256 -1.45 -14.57 17.10
CA LEU A 256 -0.14 -13.93 17.24
C LEU A 256 0.24 -13.78 18.74
N GLN A 257 -0.68 -13.33 19.59
CA GLN A 257 -0.44 -13.20 21.02
C GLN A 257 -0.17 -14.57 21.69
N ALA A 258 -0.95 -15.60 21.34
CA ALA A 258 -0.75 -16.95 21.86
C ALA A 258 0.65 -17.51 21.50
N ASN A 259 1.19 -17.13 20.36
CA ASN A 259 2.53 -17.48 19.91
C ASN A 259 3.63 -16.49 20.32
N ARG A 260 3.32 -15.45 21.12
CA ARG A 260 4.24 -14.42 21.60
C ARG A 260 4.87 -13.59 20.47
N VAL A 261 4.17 -13.45 19.36
CA VAL A 261 4.56 -12.58 18.25
C VAL A 261 4.19 -11.13 18.61
N ARG A 262 5.15 -10.20 18.47
CA ARG A 262 4.88 -8.79 18.70
C ARG A 262 3.86 -8.27 17.71
N SER A 263 2.69 -7.85 18.18
CA SER A 263 1.62 -7.37 17.31
C SER A 263 0.83 -6.24 17.95
N ALA A 264 0.25 -5.38 17.10
CA ALA A 264 -0.71 -4.34 17.47
C ALA A 264 -2.01 -4.54 16.68
N LEU A 265 -3.14 -4.32 17.34
CA LEU A 265 -4.47 -4.32 16.72
C LEU A 265 -5.16 -3.00 17.01
N HIS A 266 -5.56 -2.28 15.96
CA HIS A 266 -6.35 -1.06 16.04
C HIS A 266 -7.72 -1.31 15.42
N VAL A 267 -8.77 -1.14 16.21
CA VAL A 267 -10.15 -1.31 15.76
C VAL A 267 -10.85 0.04 15.87
N TYR A 268 -11.26 0.59 14.74
CA TYR A 268 -12.01 1.84 14.69
C TYR A 268 -13.52 1.56 14.72
N PRO A 269 -14.31 2.44 15.33
CA PRO A 269 -15.74 2.18 15.49
C PRO A 269 -16.52 2.21 14.17
N THR A 270 -16.09 3.06 13.19
CA THR A 270 -16.80 3.25 11.94
C THR A 270 -15.83 3.45 10.77
N GLY A 271 -16.35 3.30 9.53
CA GLY A 271 -15.64 3.52 8.29
C GLY A 271 -15.79 2.39 7.27
N GLY A 272 -16.41 1.29 7.66
CA GLY A 272 -16.68 0.16 6.78
C GLY A 272 -15.42 -0.48 6.22
N HIS A 273 -15.44 -0.78 4.93
CA HIS A 273 -14.35 -1.46 4.21
C HIS A 273 -13.69 -0.57 3.17
N GLY A 274 -12.42 -0.84 2.78
CA GLY A 274 -11.78 -0.21 1.60
C GLY A 274 -11.21 1.19 1.82
N TRP A 275 -10.82 1.56 3.04
CA TRP A 275 -10.40 2.92 3.37
C TRP A 275 -8.87 3.17 3.33
N CYS A 276 -8.03 2.21 2.98
CA CYS A 276 -6.57 2.25 3.07
C CYS A 276 -5.97 3.62 2.71
N ALA A 277 -6.00 4.04 1.45
CA ALA A 277 -5.50 5.36 1.03
C ALA A 277 -6.60 6.43 0.91
N ASN A 278 -7.81 6.19 1.45
CA ASN A 278 -8.91 7.15 1.37
C ASN A 278 -8.62 8.38 2.24
N GLU A 279 -8.49 9.54 1.60
CA GLU A 279 -8.20 10.81 2.27
C GLU A 279 -9.34 11.29 3.19
N ASN A 280 -10.57 10.83 2.93
CA ASN A 280 -11.75 11.19 3.71
C ASN A 280 -12.03 10.21 4.87
N PHE A 281 -11.17 9.21 5.10
CA PHE A 281 -11.36 8.31 6.24
C PHE A 281 -11.13 9.06 7.55
N VAL A 282 -12.15 9.06 8.42
CA VAL A 282 -12.18 9.90 9.61
C VAL A 282 -11.03 9.64 10.61
N TYR A 283 -10.48 8.42 10.60
CA TYR A 283 -9.34 8.03 11.45
C TYR A 283 -8.01 7.99 10.69
N ARG A 284 -7.92 8.64 9.51
CA ARG A 284 -6.73 8.61 8.66
C ARG A 284 -5.48 9.11 9.37
N GLU A 285 -5.54 10.28 9.98
CA GLU A 285 -4.40 10.86 10.70
C GLU A 285 -3.96 9.98 11.88
N GLN A 286 -4.92 9.36 12.56
CA GLN A 286 -4.63 8.49 13.70
C GLN A 286 -3.86 7.24 13.25
N TRP A 287 -4.37 6.48 12.27
CA TRP A 287 -3.68 5.26 11.86
C TRP A 287 -2.33 5.55 11.21
N MET A 288 -2.21 6.66 10.45
CA MET A 288 -0.94 7.08 9.87
C MET A 288 0.11 7.38 10.94
N SER A 289 -0.29 8.07 12.01
CA SER A 289 0.58 8.37 13.15
C SER A 289 1.02 7.10 13.87
N ASP A 290 0.08 6.21 14.17
CA ASP A 290 0.34 4.96 14.89
C ASP A 290 1.24 4.03 14.07
N LEU A 291 0.97 3.88 12.77
CA LEU A 291 1.80 3.08 11.85
C LEU A 291 3.21 3.68 11.71
N LYS A 292 3.33 4.99 11.55
CA LYS A 292 4.63 5.68 11.50
C LYS A 292 5.45 5.41 12.76
N GLN A 293 4.83 5.53 13.94
CA GLN A 293 5.49 5.25 15.21
C GLN A 293 5.95 3.78 15.30
N TRP A 294 5.10 2.84 14.88
CA TRP A 294 5.43 1.43 14.88
C TRP A 294 6.59 1.10 13.92
N LEU A 295 6.56 1.61 12.68
CA LEU A 295 7.62 1.44 11.68
C LEU A 295 8.95 2.04 12.13
N SER A 296 8.93 3.17 12.83
CA SER A 296 10.16 3.82 13.35
C SER A 296 10.93 2.94 14.35
N GLN A 297 10.25 1.99 15.01
CA GLN A 297 10.88 1.02 15.92
C GLN A 297 11.55 -0.14 15.15
N LEU A 298 11.12 -0.40 13.90
CA LEU A 298 11.68 -1.44 13.05
C LEU A 298 12.90 -0.95 12.28
N ALA A 299 12.99 0.35 11.98
CA ALA A 299 14.11 0.96 11.26
C ALA A 299 15.41 1.03 12.09
N LYS A 300 15.31 0.82 13.39
CA LYS A 300 16.47 0.74 14.33
C LYS A 300 17.07 -0.65 14.31
#